data_cdbae8c5c023439f54e72332cd7a4f21
#
_entry.id   cdbae8c5c023439f54e72332cd7a4f21
#
_cell.length_a   1.000
_cell.length_b   1.000
_cell.length_c   1.000
_cell.angle_alpha   90.00
_cell.angle_beta   90.00
_cell.angle_gamma   90.00
#
_symmetry.space_group_name_H-M   'P 1'
#
loop_
_entity.id
_entity.type
_entity.pdbx_description
1 polymer ?
#
loop_
_entity_poly.entity_id
_entity_poly.type
_entity_poly.pdbx_seq_one_letter_code
_entity_poly.pdbx_strand_id
1 'polypeptide(L)'
;MARLISRRPFLRAAAAAGMGIGVAPAIIGRAQAAAIKMKLSSSLPDDPKFGNGRVYCDNLVNQLKQKGLSEQIEISFFPNNQLGQEIDVINSVKLGVIDLMVGGSSIASNLVPLMGTLDLGYLFSSFPQQTRALDAGAAKPIEDALLKGSNIRVIGWAYNFGARSVLARKPVHEPADLAGLKIRTLPSPVITECLRLMGAAATPLAFGEIYTALQAGVLDGMEHDPPTILASKFYETAKFYSLTEHIFNALCVYMSNATYTRMEPKLRDSFLEAATAATVATRSDGLAREQEALGILKQNGVTVVDCDREAFKKRVAVQTENFMKTLPASKEVIDVVRATPA
;
A
#
# COMPACT_ATOMS: atom_id res chain seq x y z
N MET A 1 -73.36 -22.93 -19.17
CA MET A 1 -74.12 -21.72 -19.39
C MET A 1 -73.34 -20.52 -19.04
N ALA A 2 -72.76 -19.85 -20.00
CA ALA A 2 -71.94 -18.66 -19.85
C ALA A 2 -72.83 -17.41 -19.94
N ARG A 3 -72.67 -16.47 -19.04
CA ARG A 3 -73.24 -15.15 -19.23
C ARG A 3 -72.11 -14.13 -19.39
N LEU A 4 -71.95 -13.65 -20.58
CA LEU A 4 -71.21 -12.47 -20.97
C LEU A 4 -71.84 -11.22 -20.35
N ILE A 5 -71.15 -10.41 -19.62
CA ILE A 5 -71.54 -9.07 -19.18
C ILE A 5 -70.76 -8.07 -20.02
N SER A 6 -71.56 -7.29 -20.78
CA SER A 6 -71.23 -6.26 -21.74
C SER A 6 -70.52 -5.07 -21.11
N ARG A 7 -69.44 -4.61 -21.76
CA ARG A 7 -68.76 -3.31 -21.51
C ARG A 7 -69.45 -2.23 -22.37
N ARG A 8 -69.72 -1.09 -21.74
CA ARG A 8 -70.16 0.23 -22.19
C ARG A 8 -71.59 0.59 -21.65
N PRO A 9 -71.85 1.86 -21.20
CA PRO A 9 -71.16 3.10 -21.51
C PRO A 9 -70.87 4.01 -20.26
N PHE A 10 -69.75 4.70 -20.22
CA PHE A 10 -69.61 5.97 -19.46
C PHE A 10 -68.77 6.95 -20.29
N LEU A 11 -69.38 7.50 -21.25
CA LEU A 11 -68.96 8.69 -21.96
C LEU A 11 -70.12 9.63 -22.03
N ARG A 12 -70.13 10.70 -21.19
CA ARG A 12 -70.77 12.00 -21.41
C ARG A 12 -71.08 12.65 -20.05
N ALA A 13 -70.18 13.51 -19.62
CA ALA A 13 -70.47 14.78 -18.95
C ALA A 13 -69.17 15.27 -18.26
N ALA A 14 -68.59 16.27 -18.86
CA ALA A 14 -67.99 17.39 -18.15
C ALA A 14 -67.26 18.31 -19.15
N ALA A 15 -68.03 19.18 -19.72
CA ALA A 15 -67.49 20.42 -20.28
C ALA A 15 -67.63 21.48 -19.19
N ALA A 16 -66.67 22.41 -19.14
CA ALA A 16 -66.59 23.66 -18.39
C ALA A 16 -66.20 23.61 -16.94
N ALA A 17 -64.85 23.78 -16.72
CA ALA A 17 -64.32 24.67 -15.69
C ALA A 17 -62.92 25.07 -16.14
N GLY A 18 -62.75 26.24 -16.73
CA GLY A 18 -61.47 26.87 -16.96
C GLY A 18 -60.90 27.30 -15.62
N MET A 19 -59.73 26.72 -15.27
CA MET A 19 -58.87 27.20 -14.20
C MET A 19 -57.41 27.16 -14.65
N GLY A 20 -56.76 28.29 -14.50
CA GLY A 20 -55.42 28.57 -14.90
C GLY A 20 -54.42 27.50 -14.49
N ILE A 21 -53.71 26.97 -15.44
CA ILE A 21 -52.54 26.15 -15.22
C ILE A 21 -51.46 27.11 -14.73
N GLY A 22 -51.36 27.25 -13.41
CA GLY A 22 -50.15 27.78 -12.77
C GLY A 22 -49.00 26.84 -13.09
N VAL A 23 -48.15 27.24 -14.00
CA VAL A 23 -46.86 26.57 -14.21
C VAL A 23 -46.03 26.79 -12.95
N ALA A 24 -46.17 25.87 -11.99
CA ALA A 24 -45.18 25.80 -10.90
C ALA A 24 -43.84 25.48 -11.55
N PRO A 25 -42.80 26.26 -11.30
CA PRO A 25 -41.46 25.89 -11.78
C PRO A 25 -41.14 24.52 -11.18
N ALA A 26 -41.04 23.52 -12.05
CA ALA A 26 -40.47 22.24 -11.65
C ALA A 26 -39.07 22.54 -11.13
N ILE A 27 -38.90 22.55 -9.82
CA ILE A 27 -37.57 22.49 -9.19
C ILE A 27 -37.04 21.13 -9.61
N ILE A 28 -36.32 21.11 -10.73
CA ILE A 28 -35.50 19.97 -11.12
C ILE A 28 -34.40 19.97 -10.06
N GLY A 29 -34.68 19.34 -8.94
CA GLY A 29 -33.62 18.99 -7.99
C GLY A 29 -32.52 18.28 -8.79
N ARG A 30 -31.34 18.87 -8.85
CA ARG A 30 -30.18 18.16 -9.40
C ARG A 30 -30.18 16.80 -8.70
N ALA A 31 -30.48 15.74 -9.46
CA ALA A 31 -30.23 14.40 -8.97
C ALA A 31 -28.75 14.35 -8.55
N GLN A 32 -28.51 14.37 -7.25
CA GLN A 32 -27.15 14.26 -6.71
C GLN A 32 -26.66 12.90 -7.16
N ALA A 33 -25.65 12.88 -8.01
CA ALA A 33 -25.06 11.63 -8.45
C ALA A 33 -24.66 10.82 -7.21
N ALA A 34 -25.04 9.54 -7.18
CA ALA A 34 -24.71 8.68 -6.05
C ALA A 34 -23.20 8.68 -5.82
N ALA A 35 -22.79 8.73 -4.55
CA ALA A 35 -21.38 8.72 -4.19
C ALA A 35 -20.66 7.52 -4.82
N ILE A 36 -19.46 7.75 -5.34
CA ILE A 36 -18.57 6.67 -5.78
C ILE A 36 -18.03 5.99 -4.52
N LYS A 37 -18.45 4.75 -4.31
CA LYS A 37 -17.95 3.93 -3.21
C LYS A 37 -16.67 3.25 -3.65
N MET A 38 -15.57 3.49 -2.90
CA MET A 38 -14.25 2.91 -3.17
C MET A 38 -13.83 2.01 -2.03
N LYS A 39 -13.41 0.79 -2.37
CA LYS A 39 -12.77 -0.14 -1.43
C LYS A 39 -11.29 0.15 -1.37
N LEU A 40 -10.78 0.48 -0.18
CA LEU A 40 -9.36 0.60 0.11
C LEU A 40 -8.93 -0.57 0.98
N SER A 41 -8.02 -1.42 0.47
CA SER A 41 -7.52 -2.60 1.17
C SER A 41 -6.10 -2.42 1.65
N SER A 42 -5.77 -3.05 2.78
CA SER A 42 -4.40 -3.20 3.27
C SER A 42 -4.24 -4.51 4.05
N SER A 43 -3.07 -5.12 3.96
CA SER A 43 -2.68 -6.25 4.83
C SER A 43 -2.36 -5.82 6.25
N LEU A 44 -2.01 -4.54 6.42
CA LEU A 44 -1.53 -3.96 7.66
C LEU A 44 -2.64 -3.85 8.72
N PRO A 45 -2.24 -3.82 10.02
CA PRO A 45 -3.18 -3.70 11.13
C PRO A 45 -4.05 -2.44 11.07
N ASP A 46 -5.26 -2.55 11.63
CA ASP A 46 -6.16 -1.42 11.88
C ASP A 46 -5.74 -0.67 13.15
N ASP A 47 -4.58 -0.05 13.09
CA ASP A 47 -4.05 0.77 14.18
C ASP A 47 -3.96 2.23 13.71
N PRO A 48 -4.64 3.19 14.40
CA PRO A 48 -4.72 4.58 13.95
C PRO A 48 -3.38 5.33 14.03
N LYS A 49 -2.38 4.77 14.72
CA LYS A 49 -1.07 5.39 14.90
C LYS A 49 0.05 4.65 14.18
N PHE A 50 0.09 3.33 14.29
CA PHE A 50 1.18 2.50 13.77
C PHE A 50 0.78 1.64 12.58
N GLY A 51 -0.52 1.54 12.27
CA GLY A 51 -1.02 0.90 11.06
C GLY A 51 -0.94 1.81 9.85
N ASN A 52 0.14 1.77 9.07
CA ASN A 52 0.37 2.71 7.96
C ASN A 52 -0.80 2.78 6.96
N GLY A 53 -1.49 1.66 6.69
CA GLY A 53 -2.69 1.63 5.84
C GLY A 53 -3.84 2.44 6.43
N ARG A 54 -4.07 2.33 7.75
CA ARG A 54 -5.09 3.09 8.47
C ARG A 54 -4.76 4.58 8.51
N VAL A 55 -3.53 4.93 8.85
CA VAL A 55 -3.07 6.33 8.90
C VAL A 55 -3.28 7.02 7.54
N TYR A 56 -2.97 6.32 6.45
CA TYR A 56 -3.25 6.87 5.12
C TYR A 56 -4.74 7.04 4.85
N CYS A 57 -5.54 6.02 5.16
CA CYS A 57 -6.98 6.09 4.96
C CYS A 57 -7.61 7.29 5.67
N ASP A 58 -7.25 7.48 6.94
CA ASP A 58 -7.74 8.60 7.74
C ASP A 58 -7.33 9.95 7.15
N ASN A 59 -6.08 10.08 6.71
CA ASN A 59 -5.60 11.27 6.02
C ASN A 59 -6.36 11.50 4.71
N LEU A 60 -6.60 10.47 3.90
CA LEU A 60 -7.36 10.58 2.65
C LEU A 60 -8.80 11.05 2.90
N VAL A 61 -9.49 10.43 3.86
CA VAL A 61 -10.86 10.81 4.26
C VAL A 61 -10.90 12.27 4.73
N ASN A 62 -9.92 12.68 5.54
CA ASN A 62 -9.81 14.07 6.00
C ASN A 62 -9.59 15.05 4.83
N GLN A 63 -8.73 14.72 3.86
CA GLN A 63 -8.49 15.55 2.69
C GLN A 63 -9.73 15.63 1.78
N LEU A 64 -10.46 14.54 1.60
CA LEU A 64 -11.72 14.53 0.87
C LEU A 64 -12.76 15.44 1.53
N LYS A 65 -12.84 15.39 2.88
CA LYS A 65 -13.71 16.28 3.65
C LYS A 65 -13.34 17.76 3.48
N GLN A 66 -12.05 18.10 3.60
CA GLN A 66 -11.56 19.47 3.43
C GLN A 66 -11.85 20.04 2.03
N LYS A 67 -11.82 19.20 1.01
CA LYS A 67 -12.16 19.55 -0.37
C LYS A 67 -13.66 19.52 -0.69
N GLY A 68 -14.53 19.19 0.26
CA GLY A 68 -15.98 19.08 0.06
C GLY A 68 -16.40 17.91 -0.84
N LEU A 69 -15.60 16.84 -0.88
CA LEU A 69 -15.82 15.67 -1.74
C LEU A 69 -16.51 14.49 -1.01
N SER A 70 -16.80 14.61 0.29
CA SER A 70 -17.34 13.51 1.11
C SER A 70 -18.71 13.00 0.65
N GLU A 71 -19.52 13.84 -0.02
CA GLU A 71 -20.80 13.43 -0.58
C GLU A 71 -20.67 12.78 -1.97
N GLN A 72 -19.49 12.90 -2.60
CA GLN A 72 -19.24 12.39 -3.96
C GLN A 72 -18.36 11.13 -3.93
N ILE A 73 -17.53 10.95 -2.89
CA ILE A 73 -16.61 9.83 -2.73
C ILE A 73 -16.68 9.31 -1.30
N GLU A 74 -16.98 8.02 -1.18
CA GLU A 74 -16.98 7.27 0.08
C GLU A 74 -15.87 6.23 0.07
N ILE A 75 -14.97 6.25 1.06
CA ILE A 75 -13.90 5.27 1.21
C ILE A 75 -14.29 4.25 2.28
N SER A 76 -14.39 2.98 1.88
CA SER A 76 -14.53 1.85 2.79
C SER A 76 -13.18 1.19 2.98
N PHE A 77 -12.65 1.21 4.20
CA PHE A 77 -11.34 0.65 4.54
C PHE A 77 -11.45 -0.80 5.00
N PHE A 78 -10.58 -1.67 4.46
CA PHE A 78 -10.48 -3.09 4.74
C PHE A 78 -9.05 -3.47 5.14
N PRO A 79 -8.70 -3.35 6.44
CA PRO A 79 -7.40 -3.72 6.99
C PRO A 79 -7.25 -5.23 7.21
N ASN A 80 -6.09 -5.65 7.75
CA ASN A 80 -5.87 -7.02 8.29
C ASN A 80 -6.19 -8.14 7.27
N ASN A 81 -5.88 -7.95 6.00
CA ASN A 81 -6.18 -8.92 4.93
C ASN A 81 -7.66 -9.30 4.77
N GLN A 82 -8.61 -8.42 5.18
CA GLN A 82 -10.06 -8.73 5.09
C GLN A 82 -10.54 -9.03 3.67
N LEU A 83 -9.87 -8.50 2.64
CA LEU A 83 -10.20 -8.77 1.23
C LEU A 83 -9.26 -9.78 0.56
N GLY A 84 -8.42 -10.47 1.33
CA GLY A 84 -7.45 -11.44 0.85
C GLY A 84 -5.99 -11.06 1.14
N GLN A 85 -5.07 -11.96 0.81
CA GLN A 85 -3.63 -11.70 0.96
C GLN A 85 -3.16 -10.68 -0.10
N GLU A 86 -2.00 -10.07 0.12
CA GLU A 86 -1.50 -8.96 -0.71
C GLU A 86 -1.46 -9.29 -2.21
N ILE A 87 -1.05 -10.51 -2.57
CA ILE A 87 -1.02 -10.96 -3.97
C ILE A 87 -2.43 -11.03 -4.57
N ASP A 88 -3.43 -11.49 -3.81
CA ASP A 88 -4.81 -11.59 -4.27
C ASP A 88 -5.43 -10.20 -4.42
N VAL A 89 -5.13 -9.32 -3.45
CA VAL A 89 -5.62 -7.93 -3.46
C VAL A 89 -5.05 -7.16 -4.63
N ILE A 90 -3.73 -7.22 -4.91
CA ILE A 90 -3.14 -6.47 -6.04
C ILE A 90 -3.69 -6.98 -7.39
N ASN A 91 -3.95 -8.29 -7.53
CA ASN A 91 -4.62 -8.84 -8.70
C ASN A 91 -6.08 -8.35 -8.80
N SER A 92 -6.78 -8.20 -7.68
CA SER A 92 -8.13 -7.66 -7.64
C SER A 92 -8.17 -6.17 -8.01
N VAL A 93 -7.13 -5.38 -7.66
CA VAL A 93 -6.96 -3.99 -8.12
C VAL A 93 -6.73 -3.95 -9.63
N LYS A 94 -5.88 -4.84 -10.16
CA LYS A 94 -5.65 -5.00 -11.62
C LYS A 94 -6.96 -5.25 -12.37
N LEU A 95 -7.86 -6.06 -11.82
CA LEU A 95 -9.16 -6.42 -12.41
C LEU A 95 -10.26 -5.38 -12.14
N GLY A 96 -10.04 -4.37 -11.32
CA GLY A 96 -11.05 -3.35 -10.97
C GLY A 96 -12.10 -3.81 -9.94
N VAL A 97 -11.88 -4.93 -9.26
CA VAL A 97 -12.75 -5.44 -8.18
C VAL A 97 -12.51 -4.70 -6.87
N ILE A 98 -11.27 -4.31 -6.62
CA ILE A 98 -10.84 -3.43 -5.53
C ILE A 98 -10.33 -2.13 -6.16
N ASP A 99 -10.71 -1.00 -5.58
CA ASP A 99 -10.43 0.32 -6.13
C ASP A 99 -9.02 0.80 -5.77
N LEU A 100 -8.64 0.63 -4.51
CA LEU A 100 -7.41 1.12 -3.92
C LEU A 100 -6.76 0.05 -3.04
N MET A 101 -5.42 0.04 -3.01
CA MET A 101 -4.64 -0.77 -2.08
C MET A 101 -3.50 0.06 -1.52
N VAL A 102 -3.26 -0.04 -0.21
CA VAL A 102 -2.02 0.43 0.43
C VAL A 102 -1.15 -0.77 0.70
N GLY A 103 0.03 -0.80 0.12
CA GLY A 103 0.97 -1.92 0.25
C GLY A 103 2.39 -1.56 -0.22
N GLY A 104 3.35 -2.42 0.06
CA GLY A 104 4.75 -2.24 -0.37
C GLY A 104 4.92 -2.31 -1.89
N SER A 105 5.91 -1.58 -2.41
CA SER A 105 6.36 -1.65 -3.82
C SER A 105 6.65 -3.08 -4.26
N SER A 106 7.18 -3.86 -3.36
CA SER A 106 7.60 -5.25 -3.55
C SER A 106 6.50 -6.19 -4.02
N ILE A 107 5.25 -5.98 -3.60
CA ILE A 107 4.12 -6.83 -4.03
C ILE A 107 3.86 -6.69 -5.53
N ALA A 108 3.90 -5.47 -6.03
CA ALA A 108 3.68 -5.20 -7.45
C ALA A 108 4.82 -5.72 -8.35
N SER A 109 6.00 -6.05 -7.78
CA SER A 109 7.08 -6.68 -8.54
C SER A 109 6.73 -8.06 -9.11
N ASN A 110 5.73 -8.73 -8.51
CA ASN A 110 5.18 -9.98 -9.05
C ASN A 110 4.35 -9.77 -10.34
N LEU A 111 3.86 -8.56 -10.57
CA LEU A 111 3.14 -8.18 -11.80
C LEU A 111 4.08 -7.54 -12.82
N VAL A 112 4.95 -6.66 -12.35
CA VAL A 112 5.89 -5.90 -13.17
C VAL A 112 7.25 -5.88 -12.47
N PRO A 113 8.24 -6.67 -12.92
CA PRO A 113 9.54 -6.82 -12.26
C PRO A 113 10.27 -5.49 -11.99
N LEU A 114 10.04 -4.45 -12.80
CA LEU A 114 10.66 -3.13 -12.61
C LEU A 114 10.30 -2.48 -11.27
N MET A 115 9.13 -2.79 -10.70
CA MET A 115 8.74 -2.35 -9.36
C MET A 115 9.74 -2.79 -8.28
N GLY A 116 10.37 -3.96 -8.47
CA GLY A 116 11.38 -4.49 -7.56
C GLY A 116 12.67 -3.69 -7.49
N THR A 117 12.90 -2.76 -8.42
CA THR A 117 14.09 -1.89 -8.38
C THR A 117 14.17 -1.10 -7.07
N LEU A 118 13.02 -0.65 -6.53
CA LEU A 118 12.98 0.14 -5.29
C LEU A 118 13.24 -0.68 -4.02
N ASP A 119 13.26 -2.00 -4.14
CA ASP A 119 13.44 -2.95 -3.03
C ASP A 119 14.80 -3.66 -3.07
N LEU A 120 15.70 -3.20 -3.92
CA LEU A 120 17.08 -3.68 -3.93
C LEU A 120 17.76 -3.34 -2.59
N GLY A 121 18.43 -4.33 -2.02
CA GLY A 121 19.06 -4.15 -0.72
C GLY A 121 20.10 -3.04 -0.72
N TYR A 122 20.01 -2.16 0.27
CA TYR A 122 20.89 -0.99 0.47
C TYR A 122 20.91 -0.02 -0.73
N LEU A 123 19.87 -0.01 -1.57
CA LEU A 123 19.76 0.94 -2.68
C LEU A 123 19.63 2.38 -2.18
N PHE A 124 18.83 2.58 -1.13
CA PHE A 124 18.66 3.86 -0.45
C PHE A 124 19.42 3.86 0.87
N SER A 125 19.90 5.03 1.28
CA SER A 125 20.56 5.25 2.58
C SER A 125 19.62 5.85 3.63
N SER A 126 18.48 6.41 3.20
CA SER A 126 17.50 7.04 4.08
C SER A 126 16.16 7.25 3.37
N PHE A 127 15.07 7.46 4.12
CA PHE A 127 13.78 7.88 3.55
C PHE A 127 13.81 9.26 2.89
N PRO A 128 14.50 10.28 3.44
CA PRO A 128 14.67 11.55 2.72
C PRO A 128 15.32 11.38 1.35
N GLN A 129 16.33 10.53 1.21
CA GLN A 129 16.93 10.22 -0.09
C GLN A 129 15.92 9.53 -1.01
N GLN A 130 15.20 8.52 -0.52
CA GLN A 130 14.17 7.83 -1.30
C GLN A 130 13.11 8.81 -1.83
N THR A 131 12.60 9.68 -0.95
CA THR A 131 11.60 10.70 -1.33
C THR A 131 12.15 11.61 -2.43
N ARG A 132 13.36 12.15 -2.25
CA ARG A 132 13.99 13.02 -3.25
C ARG A 132 14.22 12.30 -4.58
N ALA A 133 14.64 11.04 -4.56
CA ALA A 133 14.87 10.26 -5.78
C ALA A 133 13.57 10.01 -6.56
N LEU A 134 12.49 9.64 -5.84
CA LEU A 134 11.18 9.43 -6.46
C LEU A 134 10.64 10.74 -7.06
N ASP A 135 10.76 11.85 -6.35
CA ASP A 135 10.35 13.18 -6.81
C ASP A 135 11.24 13.70 -7.97
N ALA A 136 12.52 13.28 -8.02
CA ALA A 136 13.46 13.60 -9.10
C ALA A 136 13.27 12.76 -10.39
N GLY A 137 12.28 11.86 -10.40
CA GLY A 137 11.88 11.12 -11.61
C GLY A 137 12.14 9.61 -11.59
N ALA A 138 12.73 9.05 -10.51
CA ALA A 138 12.90 7.61 -10.39
C ALA A 138 11.56 6.84 -10.43
N ALA A 139 10.45 7.47 -10.01
CA ALA A 139 9.12 6.88 -10.01
C ALA A 139 8.55 6.68 -11.43
N LYS A 140 8.79 7.61 -12.34
CA LYS A 140 8.08 7.68 -13.64
C LYS A 140 8.21 6.42 -14.52
N PRO A 141 9.42 5.86 -14.76
CA PRO A 141 9.54 4.64 -15.55
C PRO A 141 8.80 3.46 -14.93
N ILE A 142 8.78 3.41 -13.60
CA ILE A 142 8.12 2.35 -12.83
C ILE A 142 6.60 2.46 -12.93
N GLU A 143 6.05 3.67 -12.79
CA GLU A 143 4.62 3.96 -12.93
C GLU A 143 4.09 3.63 -14.32
N ASP A 144 4.82 4.03 -15.34
CA ASP A 144 4.48 3.74 -16.75
C ASP A 144 4.51 2.24 -17.04
N ALA A 145 5.52 1.53 -16.54
CA ALA A 145 5.61 0.09 -16.67
C ALA A 145 4.47 -0.63 -15.94
N LEU A 146 4.13 -0.18 -14.72
CA LEU A 146 3.04 -0.77 -13.93
C LEU A 146 1.69 -0.55 -14.62
N LEU A 147 1.42 0.66 -15.07
CA LEU A 147 0.17 0.96 -15.79
C LEU A 147 0.06 0.13 -17.06
N LYS A 148 1.12 0.06 -17.87
CA LYS A 148 1.14 -0.69 -19.12
C LYS A 148 1.02 -2.21 -18.91
N GLY A 149 1.73 -2.73 -17.90
CA GLY A 149 1.83 -4.18 -17.66
C GLY A 149 0.69 -4.75 -16.81
N SER A 150 0.02 -3.93 -16.00
CA SER A 150 -0.97 -4.42 -15.04
C SER A 150 -2.26 -3.63 -14.95
N ASN A 151 -2.40 -2.53 -15.69
CA ASN A 151 -3.58 -1.66 -15.58
C ASN A 151 -3.80 -1.08 -14.16
N ILE A 152 -2.70 -0.89 -13.40
CA ILE A 152 -2.68 -0.29 -12.07
C ILE A 152 -1.92 1.03 -12.13
N ARG A 153 -2.38 2.03 -11.39
CA ARG A 153 -1.70 3.31 -11.17
C ARG A 153 -1.15 3.37 -9.77
N VAL A 154 -0.01 4.04 -9.59
CA VAL A 154 0.43 4.53 -8.30
C VAL A 154 -0.05 5.96 -8.16
N ILE A 155 -0.77 6.28 -7.08
CA ILE A 155 -1.27 7.62 -6.78
C ILE A 155 -0.62 8.24 -5.54
N GLY A 156 0.33 7.53 -4.92
CA GLY A 156 1.13 8.01 -3.80
C GLY A 156 2.34 7.13 -3.56
N TRP A 157 3.50 7.77 -3.28
CA TRP A 157 4.79 7.12 -3.03
C TRP A 157 5.42 7.56 -1.70
N ALA A 158 6.41 6.75 -1.31
CA ALA A 158 7.31 7.08 -0.21
C ALA A 158 6.58 7.45 1.07
N TYR A 159 5.58 6.66 1.44
CA TYR A 159 5.23 6.62 2.84
C TYR A 159 6.46 6.15 3.60
N ASN A 160 6.71 6.79 4.70
CA ASN A 160 7.68 6.29 5.63
C ASN A 160 7.11 5.04 6.31
N PHE A 161 7.40 3.90 5.71
CA PHE A 161 7.05 2.59 6.27
C PHE A 161 7.91 2.27 7.49
N GLY A 162 9.15 2.76 7.53
CA GLY A 162 10.22 2.41 8.44
C GLY A 162 11.32 1.61 7.72
N ALA A 163 12.56 1.70 8.21
CA ALA A 163 13.66 0.88 7.71
C ALA A 163 13.44 -0.59 8.09
N ARG A 164 13.45 -1.46 7.08
CA ARG A 164 13.28 -2.91 7.33
C ARG A 164 14.54 -3.47 7.96
N SER A 165 14.36 -4.15 9.08
CA SER A 165 15.41 -4.78 9.88
C SER A 165 14.96 -6.15 10.37
N VAL A 166 15.89 -6.98 10.84
CA VAL A 166 15.61 -8.36 11.23
C VAL A 166 15.10 -8.43 12.66
N LEU A 167 13.92 -9.03 12.87
CA LEU A 167 13.42 -9.46 14.17
C LEU A 167 13.57 -10.98 14.27
N ALA A 168 14.34 -11.47 15.26
CA ALA A 168 14.60 -12.91 15.41
C ALA A 168 14.66 -13.33 16.89
N ARG A 169 14.68 -14.65 17.11
CA ARG A 169 14.82 -15.24 18.46
C ARG A 169 16.25 -15.16 19.01
N LYS A 170 17.20 -14.86 18.14
CA LYS A 170 18.63 -14.67 18.50
C LYS A 170 19.09 -13.32 17.95
N PRO A 171 20.09 -12.68 18.59
CA PRO A 171 20.67 -11.46 18.05
C PRO A 171 21.40 -11.76 16.74
N VAL A 172 21.40 -10.78 15.83
CA VAL A 172 22.11 -10.80 14.55
C VAL A 172 22.98 -9.57 14.48
N HIS A 173 24.29 -9.74 14.59
CA HIS A 173 25.29 -8.67 14.54
C HIS A 173 25.96 -8.59 13.17
N GLU A 174 26.18 -9.75 12.53
CA GLU A 174 26.86 -9.87 11.24
C GLU A 174 26.22 -10.95 10.35
N PRO A 175 26.57 -11.04 9.06
CA PRO A 175 26.01 -12.03 8.14
C PRO A 175 26.12 -13.49 8.58
N ALA A 176 27.19 -13.85 9.35
CA ALA A 176 27.38 -15.19 9.85
C ALA A 176 26.26 -15.63 10.82
N ASP A 177 25.71 -14.68 11.58
CA ASP A 177 24.63 -14.94 12.55
C ASP A 177 23.31 -15.32 11.89
N LEU A 178 23.11 -14.98 10.60
CA LEU A 178 21.94 -15.39 9.83
C LEU A 178 22.05 -16.82 9.26
N ALA A 179 23.22 -17.45 9.33
CA ALA A 179 23.41 -18.76 8.73
C ALA A 179 22.46 -19.81 9.33
N GLY A 180 21.65 -20.42 8.46
CA GLY A 180 20.66 -21.42 8.84
C GLY A 180 19.37 -20.89 9.49
N LEU A 181 19.27 -19.58 9.81
CA LEU A 181 18.04 -19.01 10.33
C LEU A 181 17.00 -18.88 9.22
N LYS A 182 15.83 -19.45 9.47
CA LYS A 182 14.65 -19.32 8.60
C LYS A 182 14.01 -17.96 8.86
N ILE A 183 14.37 -17.00 8.05
CA ILE A 183 13.84 -15.62 8.14
C ILE A 183 12.71 -15.47 7.11
N ARG A 184 11.51 -15.17 7.60
CA ARG A 184 10.39 -14.87 6.71
C ARG A 184 10.69 -13.62 5.90
N THR A 185 10.40 -13.70 4.62
CA THR A 185 10.38 -12.55 3.71
C THR A 185 8.99 -12.35 3.14
N LEU A 186 8.74 -11.13 2.69
CA LEU A 186 7.59 -10.86 1.82
C LEU A 186 7.70 -11.74 0.55
N PRO A 187 6.59 -12.21 -0.06
CA PRO A 187 6.60 -12.93 -1.33
C PRO A 187 7.03 -12.02 -2.50
N SER A 188 8.27 -11.58 -2.46
CA SER A 188 8.95 -10.76 -3.48
C SER A 188 10.29 -11.40 -3.83
N PRO A 189 10.56 -11.66 -5.12
CA PRO A 189 11.84 -12.22 -5.56
C PRO A 189 13.04 -11.38 -5.09
N VAL A 190 12.91 -10.04 -5.15
CA VAL A 190 13.99 -9.12 -4.82
C VAL A 190 14.31 -9.14 -3.33
N ILE A 191 13.30 -9.07 -2.45
CA ILE A 191 13.49 -9.13 -0.99
C ILE A 191 14.02 -10.51 -0.58
N THR A 192 13.47 -11.58 -1.16
CA THR A 192 13.94 -12.94 -0.88
C THR A 192 15.41 -13.12 -1.24
N GLU A 193 15.83 -12.61 -2.40
CA GLU A 193 17.23 -12.66 -2.83
C GLU A 193 18.13 -11.80 -1.91
N CYS A 194 17.66 -10.62 -1.48
CA CYS A 194 18.39 -9.77 -0.54
C CYS A 194 18.71 -10.54 0.74
N LEU A 195 17.70 -11.14 1.40
CA LEU A 195 17.90 -11.90 2.65
C LEU A 195 18.77 -13.15 2.45
N ARG A 196 18.65 -13.81 1.30
CA ARG A 196 19.53 -14.93 0.93
C ARG A 196 20.99 -14.48 0.82
N LEU A 197 21.25 -13.37 0.18
CA LEU A 197 22.61 -12.79 0.07
C LEU A 197 23.13 -12.32 1.43
N MET A 198 22.27 -11.81 2.32
CA MET A 198 22.62 -11.51 3.69
C MET A 198 23.05 -12.74 4.49
N GLY A 199 22.64 -13.94 4.08
CA GLY A 199 23.04 -15.22 4.70
C GLY A 199 21.90 -16.04 5.29
N ALA A 200 20.66 -15.56 5.24
CA ALA A 200 19.50 -16.25 5.81
C ALA A 200 18.97 -17.39 4.91
N ALA A 201 18.30 -18.37 5.52
CA ALA A 201 17.34 -19.23 4.84
C ALA A 201 16.05 -18.45 4.61
N ALA A 202 16.04 -17.58 3.56
CA ALA A 202 14.93 -16.71 3.25
C ALA A 202 13.69 -17.51 2.86
N THR A 203 12.58 -17.32 3.59
CA THR A 203 11.34 -18.11 3.49
C THR A 203 10.17 -17.20 3.13
N PRO A 204 9.77 -17.10 1.84
CA PRO A 204 8.63 -16.30 1.44
C PRO A 204 7.33 -16.82 2.07
N LEU A 205 6.58 -15.94 2.74
CA LEU A 205 5.31 -16.28 3.40
C LEU A 205 4.40 -15.06 3.42
N ALA A 206 3.09 -15.26 3.21
CA ALA A 206 2.10 -14.19 3.24
C ALA A 206 2.05 -13.48 4.61
N PHE A 207 1.70 -12.19 4.63
CA PHE A 207 1.75 -11.37 5.85
C PHE A 207 0.86 -11.93 6.97
N GLY A 208 -0.36 -12.36 6.64
CA GLY A 208 -1.31 -12.89 7.63
C GLY A 208 -0.89 -14.20 8.31
N GLU A 209 0.13 -14.89 7.79
CA GLU A 209 0.61 -16.17 8.31
C GLU A 209 1.82 -16.03 9.25
N ILE A 210 2.43 -14.84 9.33
CA ILE A 210 3.71 -14.61 10.02
C ILE A 210 3.61 -14.97 11.51
N TYR A 211 2.59 -14.41 12.21
CA TYR A 211 2.47 -14.58 13.66
C TYR A 211 2.40 -16.06 14.05
N THR A 212 1.52 -16.80 13.38
CA THR A 212 1.33 -18.24 13.63
C THR A 212 2.59 -19.05 13.32
N ALA A 213 3.27 -18.76 12.20
CA ALA A 213 4.49 -19.45 11.80
C ALA A 213 5.65 -19.19 12.78
N LEU A 214 5.79 -17.96 13.25
CA LEU A 214 6.75 -17.61 14.30
C LEU A 214 6.39 -18.28 15.62
N GLN A 215 5.13 -18.23 16.05
CA GLN A 215 4.68 -18.84 17.30
C GLN A 215 4.92 -20.36 17.31
N ALA A 216 4.62 -21.03 16.19
CA ALA A 216 4.82 -22.46 16.03
C ALA A 216 6.29 -22.88 15.86
N GLY A 217 7.23 -21.93 15.73
CA GLY A 217 8.66 -22.24 15.54
C GLY A 217 9.01 -22.72 14.13
N VAL A 218 8.11 -22.56 13.15
CA VAL A 218 8.38 -22.86 11.75
C VAL A 218 9.42 -21.85 11.19
N LEU A 219 9.41 -20.63 11.71
CA LEU A 219 10.34 -19.56 11.40
C LEU A 219 11.17 -19.19 12.64
N ASP A 220 12.41 -18.80 12.44
CA ASP A 220 13.31 -18.28 13.48
C ASP A 220 13.19 -16.76 13.65
N GLY A 221 12.69 -16.08 12.61
CA GLY A 221 12.51 -14.64 12.60
C GLY A 221 11.81 -14.15 11.34
N MET A 222 11.72 -12.85 11.23
CA MET A 222 11.18 -12.13 10.08
C MET A 222 11.91 -10.78 9.93
N GLU A 223 11.61 -10.04 8.87
CA GLU A 223 12.13 -8.70 8.66
C GLU A 223 10.98 -7.72 8.41
N HIS A 224 11.02 -6.57 9.07
CA HIS A 224 10.04 -5.49 8.90
C HIS A 224 10.49 -4.22 9.63
N ASP A 225 9.69 -3.15 9.50
CA ASP A 225 9.84 -1.90 10.23
C ASP A 225 9.26 -1.96 11.66
N PRO A 226 9.72 -1.08 12.58
CA PRO A 226 9.26 -1.06 13.97
C PRO A 226 7.74 -0.82 14.14
N PRO A 227 7.10 0.13 13.43
CA PRO A 227 5.65 0.34 13.54
C PRO A 227 4.83 -0.92 13.23
N THR A 228 5.17 -1.61 12.16
CA THR A 228 4.47 -2.84 11.76
C THR A 228 4.70 -3.98 12.75
N ILE A 229 5.94 -4.15 13.24
CA ILE A 229 6.28 -5.14 14.28
C ILE A 229 5.45 -4.89 15.54
N LEU A 230 5.33 -3.62 15.94
CA LEU A 230 4.57 -3.21 17.13
C LEU A 230 3.06 -3.47 16.94
N ALA A 231 2.47 -2.92 15.89
CA ALA A 231 1.03 -3.02 15.62
C ALA A 231 0.56 -4.47 15.40
N SER A 232 1.42 -5.32 14.80
CA SER A 232 1.14 -6.74 14.57
C SER A 232 1.55 -7.64 15.73
N LYS A 233 2.11 -7.10 16.81
CA LYS A 233 2.59 -7.82 17.99
C LYS A 233 3.62 -8.92 17.72
N PHE A 234 4.36 -8.84 16.63
CA PHE A 234 5.38 -9.85 16.29
C PHE A 234 6.48 -9.94 17.35
N TYR A 235 6.72 -8.87 18.11
CA TYR A 235 7.63 -8.83 19.24
C TYR A 235 7.29 -9.82 20.37
N GLU A 236 6.07 -10.37 20.41
CA GLU A 236 5.70 -11.40 21.38
C GLU A 236 6.39 -12.74 21.05
N THR A 237 6.72 -12.98 19.79
CA THR A 237 7.27 -14.25 19.27
C THR A 237 8.79 -14.26 19.14
N ALA A 238 9.40 -13.09 19.02
CA ALA A 238 10.85 -12.89 18.88
C ALA A 238 11.27 -11.59 19.55
N LYS A 239 12.47 -11.57 20.18
CA LYS A 239 12.85 -10.50 21.11
C LYS A 239 14.11 -9.73 20.72
N PHE A 240 14.77 -10.09 19.62
CA PHE A 240 15.96 -9.37 19.15
C PHE A 240 15.65 -8.66 17.84
N TYR A 241 15.70 -7.33 17.87
CA TYR A 241 15.51 -6.51 16.69
C TYR A 241 16.85 -5.92 16.28
N SER A 242 17.44 -6.52 15.26
CA SER A 242 18.78 -6.24 14.76
C SER A 242 18.70 -5.22 13.63
N LEU A 243 19.29 -4.03 13.84
CA LEU A 243 19.21 -2.85 12.97
C LEU A 243 19.99 -3.03 11.67
N THR A 244 19.62 -4.02 10.88
CA THR A 244 20.25 -4.26 9.57
C THR A 244 19.90 -3.17 8.56
N GLU A 245 18.77 -2.50 8.68
CA GLU A 245 18.28 -1.41 7.83
C GLU A 245 18.55 -1.67 6.34
N HIS A 246 18.26 -2.90 5.91
CA HIS A 246 18.68 -3.42 4.62
C HIS A 246 17.81 -2.96 3.46
N ILE A 247 16.57 -2.50 3.72
CA ILE A 247 15.66 -1.96 2.72
C ILE A 247 14.86 -0.81 3.32
N PHE A 248 14.85 0.32 2.64
CA PHE A 248 13.90 1.42 2.85
C PHE A 248 12.72 1.19 1.90
N ASN A 249 11.74 0.39 2.33
CA ASN A 249 10.67 -0.06 1.47
C ASN A 249 9.68 1.06 1.17
N ALA A 250 9.41 1.32 -0.11
CA ALA A 250 8.42 2.30 -0.51
C ALA A 250 7.02 1.74 -0.32
N LEU A 251 6.22 2.35 0.55
CA LEU A 251 4.80 2.06 0.66
C LEU A 251 4.04 2.85 -0.41
N CYS A 252 3.25 2.15 -1.20
CA CYS A 252 2.53 2.70 -2.35
C CYS A 252 1.03 2.72 -2.11
N VAL A 253 0.36 3.70 -2.73
CA VAL A 253 -1.08 3.67 -2.94
C VAL A 253 -1.34 3.29 -4.38
N TYR A 254 -1.84 2.09 -4.56
CA TYR A 254 -2.26 1.58 -5.85
C TYR A 254 -3.71 1.92 -6.11
N MET A 255 -4.02 2.29 -7.34
CA MET A 255 -5.38 2.55 -7.81
C MET A 255 -5.68 1.74 -9.07
N SER A 256 -6.82 1.09 -9.11
CA SER A 256 -7.31 0.47 -10.33
C SER A 256 -7.49 1.51 -11.43
N ASN A 257 -6.92 1.24 -12.62
CA ASN A 257 -7.14 2.11 -13.77
C ASN A 257 -8.61 2.10 -14.24
N ALA A 258 -9.36 1.02 -13.99
CA ALA A 258 -10.80 0.99 -14.24
C ALA A 258 -11.55 1.99 -13.36
N THR A 259 -11.20 2.07 -12.07
CA THR A 259 -11.75 3.09 -11.15
C THR A 259 -11.35 4.49 -11.59
N TYR A 260 -10.08 4.70 -11.94
CA TYR A 260 -9.58 5.99 -12.42
C TYR A 260 -10.34 6.47 -13.66
N THR A 261 -10.56 5.61 -14.65
CA THR A 261 -11.18 5.98 -15.93
C THR A 261 -12.69 6.20 -15.86
N ARG A 262 -13.39 5.55 -14.92
CA ARG A 262 -14.83 5.76 -14.72
C ARG A 262 -15.18 7.04 -13.97
N MET A 263 -14.21 7.69 -13.33
CA MET A 263 -14.42 8.96 -12.64
C MET A 263 -14.57 10.09 -13.66
N GLU A 264 -15.49 11.02 -13.38
CA GLU A 264 -15.61 12.27 -14.12
C GLU A 264 -14.29 13.06 -13.98
N PRO A 265 -13.73 13.67 -15.06
CA PRO A 265 -12.39 14.26 -15.04
C PRO A 265 -12.14 15.25 -13.90
N LYS A 266 -13.04 16.19 -13.65
CA LYS A 266 -12.89 17.17 -12.58
C LYS A 266 -12.89 16.54 -11.19
N LEU A 267 -13.76 15.55 -10.94
CA LEU A 267 -13.82 14.83 -9.68
C LEU A 267 -12.56 13.99 -9.47
N ARG A 268 -12.08 13.35 -10.53
CA ARG A 268 -10.84 12.58 -10.54
C ARG A 268 -9.63 13.43 -10.18
N ASP A 269 -9.49 14.61 -10.82
CA ASP A 269 -8.36 15.51 -10.55
C ASP A 269 -8.39 15.99 -9.10
N SER A 270 -9.56 16.37 -8.58
CA SER A 270 -9.73 16.76 -7.17
C SER A 270 -9.46 15.59 -6.20
N PHE A 271 -9.79 14.36 -6.59
CA PHE A 271 -9.46 13.15 -5.82
C PHE A 271 -7.95 12.92 -5.77
N LEU A 272 -7.25 13.03 -6.90
CA LEU A 272 -5.80 12.86 -6.96
C LEU A 272 -5.06 13.92 -6.14
N GLU A 273 -5.54 15.16 -6.14
CA GLU A 273 -5.00 16.21 -5.26
C GLU A 273 -5.20 15.84 -3.77
N ALA A 274 -6.37 15.30 -3.40
CA ALA A 274 -6.62 14.83 -2.04
C ALA A 274 -5.70 13.65 -1.66
N ALA A 275 -5.50 12.71 -2.59
CA ALA A 275 -4.61 11.56 -2.40
C ALA A 275 -3.14 11.99 -2.25
N THR A 276 -2.70 12.98 -3.02
CA THR A 276 -1.36 13.59 -2.90
C THR A 276 -1.18 14.27 -1.54
N ALA A 277 -2.15 15.08 -1.12
CA ALA A 277 -2.11 15.74 0.19
C ALA A 277 -2.12 14.72 1.34
N ALA A 278 -2.90 13.65 1.23
CA ALA A 278 -2.90 12.55 2.20
C ALA A 278 -1.55 11.83 2.26
N THR A 279 -0.89 11.65 1.11
CA THR A 279 0.46 11.08 1.02
C THR A 279 1.47 11.95 1.77
N VAL A 280 1.46 13.25 1.53
CA VAL A 280 2.35 14.21 2.22
C VAL A 280 2.11 14.20 3.73
N ALA A 281 0.85 14.24 4.17
CA ALA A 281 0.49 14.19 5.59
C ALA A 281 0.94 12.89 6.26
N THR A 282 0.78 11.74 5.58
CA THR A 282 1.22 10.45 6.13
C THR A 282 2.74 10.36 6.24
N ARG A 283 3.46 10.98 5.29
CA ARG A 283 4.92 10.99 5.22
C ARG A 283 5.53 11.83 6.33
N SER A 284 4.92 12.97 6.69
CA SER A 284 5.50 13.95 7.62
C SER A 284 5.81 13.36 9.00
N ASP A 285 4.98 12.46 9.51
CA ASP A 285 5.10 11.90 10.86
C ASP A 285 5.76 10.51 10.89
N GLY A 286 6.12 9.97 9.71
CA GLY A 286 6.58 8.61 9.57
C GLY A 286 7.83 8.31 10.40
N LEU A 287 8.83 9.19 10.34
CA LEU A 287 10.09 9.02 11.08
C LEU A 287 9.89 9.09 12.60
N ALA A 288 9.03 10.01 13.06
CA ALA A 288 8.69 10.11 14.48
C ALA A 288 7.95 8.86 14.98
N ARG A 289 7.02 8.32 14.16
CA ARG A 289 6.31 7.08 14.48
C ARG A 289 7.26 5.88 14.55
N GLU A 290 8.26 5.80 13.67
CA GLU A 290 9.27 4.75 13.68
C GLU A 290 10.08 4.77 14.98
N GLN A 291 10.57 5.93 15.38
CA GLN A 291 11.34 6.11 16.61
C GLN A 291 10.51 5.82 17.87
N GLU A 292 9.26 6.28 17.89
CA GLU A 292 8.34 6.00 18.99
C GLU A 292 8.04 4.49 19.09
N ALA A 293 7.72 3.83 17.96
CA ALA A 293 7.48 2.40 17.94
C ALA A 293 8.68 1.61 18.46
N LEU A 294 9.89 1.99 18.06
CA LEU A 294 11.12 1.37 18.56
C LEU A 294 11.27 1.54 20.08
N GLY A 295 10.94 2.72 20.60
CA GLY A 295 10.92 2.99 22.05
C GLY A 295 9.93 2.08 22.78
N ILE A 296 8.70 1.91 22.25
CA ILE A 296 7.67 1.04 22.83
C ILE A 296 8.09 -0.44 22.74
N LEU A 297 8.71 -0.87 21.63
CA LEU A 297 9.24 -2.23 21.49
C LEU A 297 10.27 -2.54 22.59
N LYS A 298 11.19 -1.61 22.89
CA LYS A 298 12.14 -1.75 24.01
C LYS A 298 11.43 -1.91 25.34
N GLN A 299 10.39 -1.11 25.62
CA GLN A 299 9.56 -1.23 26.83
C GLN A 299 8.85 -2.59 26.93
N ASN A 300 8.52 -3.21 25.80
CA ASN A 300 7.93 -4.55 25.72
C ASN A 300 8.99 -5.69 25.72
N GLY A 301 10.22 -5.39 26.10
CA GLY A 301 11.28 -6.38 26.29
C GLY A 301 11.98 -6.80 24.99
N VAL A 302 11.90 -5.99 23.93
CA VAL A 302 12.70 -6.21 22.72
C VAL A 302 14.08 -5.63 22.93
N THR A 303 15.11 -6.44 22.73
CA THR A 303 16.49 -6.02 22.67
C THR A 303 16.80 -5.51 21.27
N VAL A 304 17.15 -4.22 21.18
CA VAL A 304 17.64 -3.63 19.93
C VAL A 304 19.13 -3.91 19.81
N VAL A 305 19.54 -4.47 18.67
CA VAL A 305 20.90 -4.96 18.41
C VAL A 305 21.51 -4.15 17.28
N ASP A 306 22.69 -3.59 17.53
CA ASP A 306 23.49 -2.95 16.48
C ASP A 306 24.17 -4.00 15.61
N CYS A 307 24.28 -3.71 14.30
CA CYS A 307 24.78 -4.62 13.30
C CYS A 307 25.98 -4.01 12.54
N ASP A 308 26.86 -4.87 12.06
CA ASP A 308 27.84 -4.51 11.02
C ASP A 308 27.14 -4.39 9.67
N ARG A 309 26.48 -3.24 9.44
CA ARG A 309 25.76 -2.97 8.20
C ARG A 309 26.66 -3.00 6.96
N GLU A 310 27.92 -2.63 7.08
CA GLU A 310 28.85 -2.65 5.95
C GLU A 310 29.18 -4.09 5.51
N ALA A 311 29.28 -5.03 6.45
CA ALA A 311 29.41 -6.45 6.11
C ALA A 311 28.21 -6.98 5.33
N PHE A 312 26.98 -6.63 5.74
CA PHE A 312 25.76 -6.99 5.01
C PHE A 312 25.72 -6.33 3.62
N LYS A 313 25.95 -5.03 3.55
CA LYS A 313 25.96 -4.25 2.30
C LYS A 313 26.94 -4.82 1.28
N LYS A 314 28.15 -5.18 1.70
CA LYS A 314 29.16 -5.82 0.85
C LYS A 314 28.64 -7.13 0.23
N ARG A 315 27.95 -7.96 1.00
CA ARG A 315 27.39 -9.22 0.49
C ARG A 315 26.23 -9.00 -0.49
N VAL A 316 25.39 -8.00 -0.24
CA VAL A 316 24.21 -7.71 -1.04
C VAL A 316 24.55 -6.91 -2.32
N ALA A 317 25.70 -6.25 -2.40
CA ALA A 317 26.08 -5.37 -3.53
C ALA A 317 25.93 -6.02 -4.92
N VAL A 318 26.19 -7.33 -5.02
CA VAL A 318 26.04 -8.11 -6.26
C VAL A 318 24.57 -8.17 -6.76
N GLN A 319 23.59 -7.97 -5.88
CA GLN A 319 22.18 -8.01 -6.24
C GLN A 319 21.82 -6.93 -7.27
N THR A 320 22.24 -5.70 -7.01
CA THR A 320 21.96 -4.55 -7.91
C THR A 320 22.58 -4.76 -9.29
N GLU A 321 23.81 -5.27 -9.35
CA GLU A 321 24.48 -5.57 -10.64
C GLU A 321 23.76 -6.67 -11.42
N ASN A 322 23.38 -7.76 -10.76
CA ASN A 322 22.66 -8.85 -11.38
C ASN A 322 21.27 -8.41 -11.84
N PHE A 323 20.59 -7.59 -11.04
CA PHE A 323 19.28 -7.06 -11.37
C PHE A 323 19.33 -6.18 -12.64
N MET A 324 20.31 -5.27 -12.75
CA MET A 324 20.50 -4.45 -13.95
C MET A 324 20.83 -5.29 -15.20
N LYS A 325 21.60 -6.38 -15.04
CA LYS A 325 21.88 -7.30 -16.17
C LYS A 325 20.62 -8.02 -16.63
N THR A 326 19.78 -8.46 -15.69
CA THR A 326 18.55 -9.21 -15.99
C THR A 326 17.43 -8.28 -16.48
N LEU A 327 17.37 -7.07 -15.95
CA LEU A 327 16.36 -6.05 -16.27
C LEU A 327 17.03 -4.70 -16.57
N PRO A 328 17.54 -4.49 -17.80
CA PRO A 328 18.29 -3.26 -18.17
C PRO A 328 17.50 -1.96 -17.94
N ALA A 329 16.17 -2.00 -18.04
CA ALA A 329 15.32 -0.84 -17.77
C ALA A 329 15.44 -0.32 -16.32
N SER A 330 15.88 -1.14 -15.36
CA SER A 330 16.12 -0.72 -13.99
C SER A 330 17.28 0.26 -13.83
N LYS A 331 18.20 0.30 -14.80
CA LYS A 331 19.37 1.16 -14.78
C LYS A 331 19.00 2.64 -14.68
N GLU A 332 18.01 3.08 -15.45
CA GLU A 332 17.52 4.46 -15.41
C GLU A 332 17.08 4.88 -13.99
N VAL A 333 16.30 4.03 -13.32
CA VAL A 333 15.83 4.26 -11.94
C VAL A 333 17.01 4.30 -10.98
N ILE A 334 17.92 3.33 -11.07
CA ILE A 334 19.09 3.20 -10.19
C ILE A 334 20.03 4.40 -10.35
N ASP A 335 20.24 4.88 -11.59
CA ASP A 335 21.09 6.03 -11.86
C ASP A 335 20.52 7.31 -11.21
N VAL A 336 19.19 7.54 -11.26
CA VAL A 336 18.54 8.65 -10.54
C VAL A 336 18.74 8.53 -9.03
N VAL A 337 18.56 7.33 -8.47
CA VAL A 337 18.76 7.11 -7.03
C VAL A 337 20.22 7.40 -6.62
N ARG A 338 21.19 6.92 -7.39
CA ARG A 338 22.63 7.13 -7.13
C ARG A 338 23.06 8.59 -7.26
N ALA A 339 22.42 9.34 -8.16
CA ALA A 339 22.65 10.78 -8.32
C ALA A 339 22.00 11.63 -7.23
N THR A 340 21.06 11.06 -6.46
CA THR A 340 20.34 11.77 -5.40
C THR A 340 21.18 11.76 -4.11
N PRO A 341 21.49 12.91 -3.49
CA PRO A 341 22.23 12.97 -2.23
C PRO A 341 21.56 12.16 -1.11
N ALA A 342 22.36 11.58 -0.21
CA ALA A 342 21.92 10.79 0.94
C ALA A 342 21.09 11.61 1.96
#